data_eecf79f1cfab188d97c049608cccb276
#
_entry.id   eecf79f1cfab188d97c049608cccb276
#
_cell.length_a   1.000
_cell.length_b   1.000
_cell.length_c   1.000
_cell.angle_alpha   90.00
_cell.angle_beta   90.00
_cell.angle_gamma   90.00
#
_symmetry.space_group_name_H-M   'P 1'
#
loop_
_entity.id
_entity.type
_entity.pdbx_description
1 polymer ?
#
loop_
_entity_poly.entity_id
_entity_poly.type
_entity_poly.pdbx_seq_one_letter_code
_entity_poly.pdbx_strand_id
1 'polypeptide(L)'
;SITIAGGVIKLQPSSNLNVTETYHISFPAALFKNNVGDTNSEAISWTFNTEDPAYKLYSMGFNQHGQMGIDSTAVDYYSSPVQVPGTTWKNVGTNVATEGGKLAVKTDGTLWGWGQNTNGELGQNNRTDYSSPRQVGSDTTWVNVGGNRDGYHMVKTDGTLWVVGKNGSGSFGTNQSESTLGAVSSPIQIPGTTWNGSLGNRSITGGYEYALVLKTNGTLWAWGHNSTGYLAQGNTTQYSSPVQIPGTTWRSVSAYNSHVLATKTDGTLWAWGENGNGMLGQNNTTQYSSPKQIPGTNWGSNCSAGNVQSGCVKTDGTLWMWGINTQGEIGNSSTSTDNYSSPIQVPGTTWSDIVQG
;
A
#
# COMPACT_ATOMS: atom_id res chain seq x y z
N SER A 1 -28.72 -18.97 7.23
CA SER A 1 -29.52 -19.47 8.37
C SER A 1 -30.48 -18.41 8.88
N ILE A 2 -31.62 -18.82 9.38
CA ILE A 2 -32.61 -17.93 10.01
C ILE A 2 -32.74 -18.36 11.48
N THR A 3 -32.64 -17.40 12.38
CA THR A 3 -32.82 -17.62 13.83
C THR A 3 -33.86 -16.64 14.36
N ILE A 4 -34.80 -17.14 15.16
CA ILE A 4 -35.84 -16.34 15.81
C ILE A 4 -35.64 -16.48 17.31
N ALA A 5 -35.38 -15.37 17.99
CA ALA A 5 -35.25 -15.36 19.47
C ALA A 5 -35.71 -13.98 20.00
N GLY A 6 -36.55 -14.00 21.07
CA GLY A 6 -36.99 -12.76 21.73
C GLY A 6 -37.74 -11.78 20.84
N GLY A 7 -38.50 -12.27 19.84
CA GLY A 7 -39.19 -11.41 18.87
C GLY A 7 -38.31 -10.82 17.78
N VAL A 8 -37.03 -11.20 17.69
CA VAL A 8 -36.09 -10.74 16.68
C VAL A 8 -35.80 -11.85 15.68
N ILE A 9 -35.94 -11.54 14.39
CA ILE A 9 -35.53 -12.42 13.29
C ILE A 9 -34.10 -12.05 12.88
N LYS A 10 -33.16 -13.00 13.04
CA LYS A 10 -31.79 -12.84 12.55
C LYS A 10 -31.63 -13.63 11.25
N LEU A 11 -31.24 -12.97 10.22
CA LEU A 11 -30.90 -13.55 8.92
C LEU A 11 -29.38 -13.55 8.78
N GLN A 12 -28.81 -14.72 8.54
CA GLN A 12 -27.38 -14.83 8.25
C GLN A 12 -27.21 -15.41 6.84
N PRO A 13 -26.76 -14.58 5.87
CA PRO A 13 -26.43 -15.06 4.52
C PRO A 13 -25.38 -16.18 4.56
N SER A 14 -25.38 -17.03 3.54
CA SER A 14 -24.36 -18.08 3.37
C SER A 14 -23.03 -17.53 2.84
N SER A 15 -23.03 -16.32 2.30
CA SER A 15 -21.87 -15.58 1.84
C SER A 15 -21.99 -14.12 2.26
N ASN A 16 -20.89 -13.37 2.18
CA ASN A 16 -20.92 -11.92 2.38
C ASN A 16 -21.80 -11.28 1.29
N LEU A 17 -22.57 -10.27 1.69
CA LEU A 17 -23.34 -9.45 0.75
C LEU A 17 -22.39 -8.53 -0.03
N ASN A 18 -22.68 -8.31 -1.31
CA ASN A 18 -21.94 -7.32 -2.10
C ASN A 18 -22.24 -5.90 -1.57
N VAL A 19 -21.27 -5.02 -1.66
CA VAL A 19 -21.46 -3.60 -1.32
C VAL A 19 -22.23 -2.88 -2.44
N THR A 20 -22.89 -1.79 -2.11
CA THR A 20 -23.67 -0.96 -3.06
C THR A 20 -24.81 -1.68 -3.78
N GLU A 21 -25.26 -2.80 -3.24
CA GLU A 21 -26.36 -3.60 -3.79
C GLU A 21 -27.64 -3.39 -2.99
N THR A 22 -28.78 -3.50 -3.67
CA THR A 22 -30.09 -3.53 -3.04
C THR A 22 -30.54 -4.96 -2.82
N TYR A 23 -30.80 -5.33 -1.59
CA TYR A 23 -31.28 -6.66 -1.23
C TYR A 23 -32.74 -6.61 -0.81
N HIS A 24 -33.51 -7.57 -1.33
CA HIS A 24 -34.91 -7.74 -1.00
C HIS A 24 -35.06 -9.00 -0.14
N ILE A 25 -35.70 -8.85 1.01
CA ILE A 25 -36.10 -9.97 1.86
C ILE A 25 -37.59 -10.05 1.85
N SER A 26 -38.15 -11.21 1.50
CA SER A 26 -39.57 -11.44 1.45
C SER A 26 -39.92 -12.74 2.17
N PHE A 27 -40.96 -12.70 2.97
CA PHE A 27 -41.57 -13.87 3.61
C PHE A 27 -43.00 -13.99 3.15
N PRO A 28 -43.43 -15.16 2.69
CA PRO A 28 -44.81 -15.37 2.28
C PRO A 28 -45.78 -15.21 3.45
N ALA A 29 -47.06 -14.99 3.14
CA ALA A 29 -48.13 -15.03 4.13
C ALA A 29 -48.17 -16.40 4.82
N ALA A 30 -48.66 -16.42 6.04
CA ALA A 30 -48.76 -17.61 6.90
C ALA A 30 -47.42 -18.27 7.30
N LEU A 31 -46.27 -17.62 7.09
CA LEU A 31 -44.97 -18.16 7.51
C LEU A 31 -44.74 -18.05 9.04
N PHE A 32 -45.22 -16.95 9.65
CA PHE A 32 -45.05 -16.69 11.08
C PHE A 32 -46.37 -16.90 11.85
N LYS A 33 -46.28 -17.43 13.06
CA LYS A 33 -47.41 -17.55 14.02
C LYS A 33 -47.10 -16.75 15.27
N ASN A 34 -48.10 -16.07 15.81
CA ASN A 34 -48.03 -15.48 17.13
C ASN A 34 -48.19 -16.54 18.23
N ASN A 35 -48.12 -16.16 19.49
CA ASN A 35 -48.23 -17.03 20.64
C ASN A 35 -49.65 -17.64 20.81
N VAL A 36 -50.68 -17.13 20.13
CA VAL A 36 -52.05 -17.65 20.14
C VAL A 36 -52.39 -18.45 18.86
N GLY A 37 -51.42 -18.57 17.93
CA GLY A 37 -51.58 -19.41 16.75
C GLY A 37 -52.02 -18.68 15.49
N ASP A 38 -52.25 -17.36 15.51
CA ASP A 38 -52.60 -16.59 14.33
C ASP A 38 -51.36 -16.43 13.42
N THR A 39 -51.55 -16.55 12.13
CA THR A 39 -50.52 -16.36 11.11
C THR A 39 -50.55 -14.94 10.55
N ASN A 40 -49.42 -14.48 10.02
CA ASN A 40 -49.40 -13.22 9.24
C ASN A 40 -50.33 -13.38 8.02
N SER A 41 -51.25 -12.43 7.83
CA SER A 41 -52.26 -12.48 6.76
C SER A 41 -51.67 -12.08 5.39
N GLU A 42 -50.57 -11.37 5.36
CA GLU A 42 -49.92 -10.86 4.15
C GLU A 42 -48.44 -11.23 4.12
N ALA A 43 -47.84 -11.17 2.92
CA ALA A 43 -46.40 -11.30 2.78
C ALA A 43 -45.69 -10.10 3.43
N ILE A 44 -44.63 -10.37 4.17
CA ILE A 44 -43.79 -9.34 4.81
C ILE A 44 -42.55 -9.20 3.95
N SER A 45 -42.22 -7.98 3.53
CA SER A 45 -41.01 -7.70 2.77
C SER A 45 -40.29 -6.46 3.28
N TRP A 46 -38.97 -6.51 3.20
CA TRP A 46 -38.06 -5.39 3.46
C TRP A 46 -37.07 -5.27 2.33
N THR A 47 -36.68 -4.04 2.07
CA THR A 47 -35.50 -3.73 1.26
C THR A 47 -34.47 -3.03 2.10
N PHE A 48 -33.21 -3.36 1.89
CA PHE A 48 -32.10 -2.59 2.43
C PHE A 48 -30.99 -2.50 1.41
N ASN A 49 -30.26 -1.42 1.45
CA ASN A 49 -29.06 -1.23 0.65
C ASN A 49 -27.85 -1.53 1.52
N THR A 50 -26.89 -2.22 0.98
CA THR A 50 -25.56 -2.28 1.56
C THR A 50 -24.83 -1.02 1.12
N GLU A 51 -24.30 -0.26 2.08
CA GLU A 51 -23.44 0.87 1.77
C GLU A 51 -22.00 0.38 1.62
N ASP A 52 -21.26 0.98 0.68
CA ASP A 52 -19.82 0.85 0.65
C ASP A 52 -19.30 1.44 1.98
N PRO A 53 -18.50 0.70 2.76
CA PRO A 53 -18.00 1.23 4.02
C PRO A 53 -17.30 2.55 3.74
N ALA A 54 -17.78 3.61 4.38
CA ALA A 54 -17.23 4.96 4.22
C ALA A 54 -15.82 4.97 4.83
N TYR A 55 -14.82 4.66 4.02
CA TYR A 55 -13.41 4.73 4.44
C TYR A 55 -13.02 6.19 4.64
N LYS A 56 -12.90 6.58 5.89
CA LYS A 56 -12.38 7.88 6.30
C LYS A 56 -10.87 7.83 6.36
N LEU A 57 -10.22 8.86 5.85
CA LEU A 57 -8.79 9.07 5.98
C LEU A 57 -8.52 10.09 7.07
N TYR A 58 -7.58 9.77 7.95
CA TYR A 58 -7.09 10.68 8.96
C TYR A 58 -5.60 10.92 8.76
N SER A 59 -5.16 12.12 9.06
CA SER A 59 -3.78 12.56 8.91
C SER A 59 -3.34 13.27 10.19
N MET A 60 -2.07 13.16 10.55
CA MET A 60 -1.43 13.85 11.67
C MET A 60 0.03 14.11 11.34
N GLY A 61 0.66 15.02 12.06
CA GLY A 61 2.08 15.35 11.93
C GLY A 61 2.29 16.71 11.24
N PHE A 62 3.33 16.79 10.42
CA PHE A 62 3.79 18.00 9.74
C PHE A 62 2.84 18.44 8.62
N ASN A 63 2.60 19.77 8.48
CA ASN A 63 1.61 20.34 7.54
C ASN A 63 2.07 21.63 6.81
N GLN A 64 3.34 21.93 6.78
CA GLN A 64 3.84 23.18 6.21
C GLN A 64 3.49 23.38 4.72
N HIS A 65 3.36 22.28 3.97
CA HIS A 65 2.99 22.25 2.55
C HIS A 65 1.54 21.81 2.31
N GLY A 66 0.70 21.73 3.35
CA GLY A 66 -0.67 21.25 3.24
C GLY A 66 -0.80 19.74 3.08
N GLN A 67 0.28 18.96 3.39
CA GLN A 67 0.32 17.50 3.22
C GLN A 67 -0.66 16.74 4.10
N MET A 68 -1.24 17.38 5.08
CA MET A 68 -2.37 16.84 5.87
C MET A 68 -3.68 16.79 5.07
N GLY A 69 -3.82 17.60 4.00
CA GLY A 69 -5.03 17.63 3.16
C GLY A 69 -6.28 18.18 3.85
N ILE A 70 -6.15 19.05 4.86
CA ILE A 70 -7.24 19.52 5.73
C ILE A 70 -7.67 20.95 5.43
N ASP A 71 -7.37 21.47 4.24
CA ASP A 71 -7.66 22.83 3.78
C ASP A 71 -7.05 23.95 4.65
N SER A 72 -5.89 23.67 5.24
CA SER A 72 -5.18 24.61 6.08
C SER A 72 -3.67 24.35 6.04
N THR A 73 -2.91 25.43 6.08
CA THR A 73 -1.48 25.46 6.37
C THR A 73 -1.17 26.32 7.60
N ALA A 74 -2.21 26.75 8.33
CA ALA A 74 -2.10 27.71 9.43
C ALA A 74 -1.33 27.16 10.65
N VAL A 75 -1.20 25.83 10.75
CA VAL A 75 -0.48 25.16 11.84
C VAL A 75 0.52 24.18 11.22
N ASP A 76 1.78 24.29 11.59
CA ASP A 76 2.85 23.46 11.03
C ASP A 76 2.77 21.99 11.49
N TYR A 77 2.20 21.70 12.64
CA TYR A 77 2.13 20.36 13.23
C TYR A 77 0.77 20.08 13.89
N TYR A 78 0.24 18.91 13.63
CA TYR A 78 -0.93 18.36 14.30
C TYR A 78 -0.54 17.10 15.06
N SER A 79 -0.66 17.15 16.40
CA SER A 79 -0.34 16.01 17.29
C SER A 79 -1.50 15.02 17.45
N SER A 80 -2.66 15.32 16.91
CA SER A 80 -3.84 14.47 16.94
C SER A 80 -4.34 14.21 15.53
N PRO A 81 -4.93 13.03 15.24
CA PRO A 81 -5.50 12.73 13.94
C PRO A 81 -6.61 13.70 13.57
N VAL A 82 -6.53 14.31 12.39
CA VAL A 82 -7.56 15.16 11.78
C VAL A 82 -8.08 14.49 10.53
N GLN A 83 -9.40 14.49 10.33
CA GLN A 83 -9.98 13.85 9.15
C GLN A 83 -9.68 14.66 7.88
N VAL A 84 -9.15 13.99 6.87
CA VAL A 84 -9.04 14.50 5.50
C VAL A 84 -10.45 14.58 4.91
N PRO A 85 -10.86 15.72 4.30
CA PRO A 85 -12.20 15.87 3.74
C PRO A 85 -12.57 14.77 2.73
N GLY A 86 -13.80 14.32 2.81
CA GLY A 86 -14.32 13.26 1.96
C GLY A 86 -14.30 11.88 2.62
N THR A 87 -14.94 10.96 1.93
CA THR A 87 -15.08 9.55 2.31
C THR A 87 -14.68 8.67 1.13
N THR A 88 -14.77 7.35 1.31
CA THR A 88 -14.46 6.39 0.25
C THR A 88 -12.98 6.33 -0.18
N TRP A 89 -12.07 6.78 0.68
CA TRP A 89 -10.64 6.64 0.45
C TRP A 89 -10.24 5.16 0.48
N LYS A 90 -9.65 4.66 -0.60
CA LYS A 90 -9.31 3.23 -0.76
C LYS A 90 -7.83 2.95 -0.57
N ASN A 91 -6.98 3.64 -1.30
CA ASN A 91 -5.54 3.48 -1.24
C ASN A 91 -4.88 4.86 -1.15
N VAL A 92 -3.90 4.99 -0.26
CA VAL A 92 -3.04 6.18 -0.18
C VAL A 92 -1.65 5.76 -0.61
N GLY A 93 -1.07 6.48 -1.56
CA GLY A 93 0.29 6.22 -2.01
C GLY A 93 1.29 6.50 -0.90
N THR A 94 2.07 5.49 -0.57
CA THR A 94 3.22 5.64 0.29
C THR A 94 4.39 6.14 -0.55
N ASN A 95 5.07 7.18 -0.11
CA ASN A 95 6.36 7.59 -0.63
C ASN A 95 7.35 7.77 0.52
N VAL A 96 8.61 7.63 0.22
CA VAL A 96 9.71 7.78 1.19
C VAL A 96 10.18 9.23 1.35
N ALA A 97 9.49 10.18 0.72
CA ALA A 97 9.89 11.58 0.78
C ALA A 97 9.46 12.24 2.08
N THR A 98 10.34 13.01 2.63
CA THR A 98 10.08 13.91 3.76
C THR A 98 9.22 15.12 3.36
N GLU A 99 8.99 15.34 2.09
CA GLU A 99 8.46 16.57 1.51
C GLU A 99 7.02 16.47 1.00
N GLY A 100 6.20 15.65 1.48
CA GLY A 100 4.82 15.91 1.75
C GLY A 100 3.74 15.86 0.67
N GLY A 101 4.00 15.63 -0.61
CA GLY A 101 2.92 15.39 -1.59
C GLY A 101 2.23 14.05 -1.32
N LYS A 102 0.92 13.97 -1.53
CA LYS A 102 0.12 12.74 -1.37
C LYS A 102 -0.77 12.51 -2.58
N LEU A 103 -0.81 11.26 -3.05
CA LEU A 103 -1.83 10.79 -3.98
C LEU A 103 -2.66 9.68 -3.32
N ALA A 104 -3.96 9.67 -3.60
CA ALA A 104 -4.86 8.64 -3.10
C ALA A 104 -5.94 8.30 -4.13
N VAL A 105 -6.38 7.04 -4.11
CA VAL A 105 -7.47 6.53 -4.94
C VAL A 105 -8.69 6.32 -4.07
N LYS A 106 -9.86 6.75 -4.55
CA LYS A 106 -11.16 6.46 -3.95
C LYS A 106 -11.78 5.16 -4.50
N THR A 107 -12.82 4.67 -3.83
CA THR A 107 -13.55 3.45 -4.23
C THR A 107 -14.24 3.60 -5.59
N ASP A 108 -14.60 4.83 -5.99
CA ASP A 108 -15.15 5.16 -7.30
C ASP A 108 -14.11 5.20 -8.45
N GLY A 109 -12.84 4.87 -8.12
CA GLY A 109 -11.75 4.85 -9.08
C GLY A 109 -11.16 6.22 -9.43
N THR A 110 -11.56 7.30 -8.74
CA THR A 110 -10.96 8.62 -8.93
C THR A 110 -9.62 8.75 -8.21
N LEU A 111 -8.67 9.46 -8.80
CA LEU A 111 -7.36 9.77 -8.23
C LEU A 111 -7.36 11.19 -7.67
N TRP A 112 -6.80 11.42 -6.51
CA TRP A 112 -6.77 12.70 -5.80
C TRP A 112 -5.36 13.01 -5.30
N GLY A 113 -4.97 14.29 -5.32
CA GLY A 113 -3.65 14.76 -4.87
C GLY A 113 -3.73 15.99 -3.98
N TRP A 114 -2.83 16.08 -2.99
CA TRP A 114 -2.67 17.23 -2.09
C TRP A 114 -1.28 17.26 -1.46
N GLY A 115 -0.93 18.37 -0.84
CA GLY A 115 0.38 18.64 -0.25
C GLY A 115 1.32 19.32 -1.23
N GLN A 116 2.60 19.06 -1.08
CA GLN A 116 3.66 19.62 -1.91
C GLN A 116 3.57 19.14 -3.36
N ASN A 117 3.93 20.02 -4.30
CA ASN A 117 3.86 19.78 -5.74
C ASN A 117 5.02 20.39 -6.53
N THR A 118 6.17 20.53 -5.92
CA THR A 118 7.35 21.20 -6.51
C THR A 118 7.81 20.54 -7.83
N ASN A 119 7.66 19.21 -7.90
CA ASN A 119 8.02 18.41 -9.07
C ASN A 119 6.81 18.03 -9.95
N GLY A 120 5.61 18.54 -9.65
CA GLY A 120 4.39 18.18 -10.35
C GLY A 120 3.79 16.85 -9.89
N GLU A 121 4.25 16.30 -8.76
CA GLU A 121 3.92 14.99 -8.23
C GLU A 121 2.42 14.79 -7.92
N LEU A 122 1.65 15.86 -7.80
CA LEU A 122 0.20 15.80 -7.62
C LEU A 122 -0.61 15.58 -8.89
N GLY A 123 0.04 15.57 -10.07
CA GLY A 123 -0.61 15.28 -11.34
C GLY A 123 -1.61 16.33 -11.84
N GLN A 124 -1.55 17.58 -11.33
CA GLN A 124 -2.53 18.64 -11.56
C GLN A 124 -2.22 19.52 -12.78
N ASN A 125 -1.30 19.10 -13.66
CA ASN A 125 -0.79 19.88 -14.81
C ASN A 125 -0.18 21.23 -14.41
N ASN A 126 0.29 21.33 -13.16
CA ASN A 126 0.99 22.49 -12.61
C ASN A 126 1.92 22.04 -11.48
N ARG A 127 2.56 23.00 -10.80
CA ARG A 127 3.47 22.76 -9.66
C ARG A 127 3.05 23.56 -8.42
N THR A 128 1.75 23.75 -8.24
CA THR A 128 1.18 24.45 -7.09
C THR A 128 0.88 23.46 -5.98
N ASP A 129 1.29 23.77 -4.76
CA ASP A 129 0.94 23.03 -3.54
C ASP A 129 -0.56 23.19 -3.23
N TYR A 130 -1.19 22.14 -2.74
CA TYR A 130 -2.60 22.16 -2.38
C TYR A 130 -2.82 21.62 -0.96
N SER A 131 -3.44 22.42 -0.10
CA SER A 131 -3.78 22.03 1.27
C SER A 131 -5.05 21.19 1.38
N SER A 132 -5.76 20.98 0.27
CA SER A 132 -6.96 20.12 0.20
C SER A 132 -6.83 19.12 -0.93
N PRO A 133 -7.45 17.93 -0.82
CA PRO A 133 -7.50 16.97 -1.91
C PRO A 133 -8.12 17.58 -3.17
N ARG A 134 -7.42 17.45 -4.30
CA ARG A 134 -7.88 17.81 -5.65
C ARG A 134 -7.88 16.61 -6.55
N GLN A 135 -8.94 16.43 -7.33
CA GLN A 135 -9.03 15.33 -8.27
C GLN A 135 -8.05 15.51 -9.42
N VAL A 136 -7.36 14.44 -9.79
CA VAL A 136 -6.44 14.36 -10.93
C VAL A 136 -7.22 13.95 -12.17
N GLY A 137 -7.45 14.91 -13.06
CA GLY A 137 -8.26 14.65 -14.27
C GLY A 137 -9.69 14.21 -13.98
N SER A 138 -10.31 13.51 -14.94
CA SER A 138 -11.69 13.01 -14.84
C SER A 138 -11.79 11.47 -14.93
N ASP A 139 -10.66 10.78 -14.95
CA ASP A 139 -10.61 9.31 -15.08
C ASP A 139 -11.05 8.63 -13.78
N THR A 140 -11.84 7.57 -13.90
CA THR A 140 -12.40 6.78 -12.81
C THR A 140 -11.93 5.33 -12.82
N THR A 141 -10.82 5.05 -13.52
CA THR A 141 -10.28 3.69 -13.68
C THR A 141 -9.05 3.41 -12.80
N TRP A 142 -8.66 4.33 -11.95
CA TRP A 142 -7.53 4.15 -11.04
C TRP A 142 -7.84 3.14 -9.95
N VAL A 143 -6.92 2.20 -9.70
CA VAL A 143 -7.11 1.15 -8.68
C VAL A 143 -6.06 1.15 -7.59
N ASN A 144 -4.84 1.62 -7.92
CA ASN A 144 -3.74 1.63 -6.95
C ASN A 144 -2.76 2.76 -7.22
N VAL A 145 -2.07 3.18 -6.16
CA VAL A 145 -1.00 4.17 -6.19
C VAL A 145 0.09 3.78 -5.20
N GLY A 146 1.33 3.90 -5.61
CA GLY A 146 2.52 3.79 -4.77
C GLY A 146 3.54 4.81 -5.23
N GLY A 147 4.55 5.10 -4.42
CA GLY A 147 5.49 6.14 -4.75
C GLY A 147 6.94 5.77 -4.47
N ASN A 148 7.82 6.59 -5.01
CA ASN A 148 9.19 6.72 -4.60
C ASN A 148 9.39 8.11 -3.97
N ARG A 149 10.63 8.56 -3.78
CA ARG A 149 10.92 9.85 -3.15
C ARG A 149 10.21 11.04 -3.82
N ASP A 150 10.26 11.15 -5.14
CA ASP A 150 9.93 12.37 -5.87
C ASP A 150 8.76 12.18 -6.86
N GLY A 151 8.07 11.03 -6.83
CA GLY A 151 6.99 10.74 -7.76
C GLY A 151 6.11 9.58 -7.37
N TYR A 152 5.07 9.38 -8.15
CA TYR A 152 4.08 8.34 -7.94
C TYR A 152 3.90 7.47 -9.17
N HIS A 153 3.70 6.19 -8.92
CA HIS A 153 3.32 5.19 -9.91
C HIS A 153 1.88 4.76 -9.62
N MET A 154 1.05 4.72 -10.65
CA MET A 154 -0.39 4.46 -10.53
C MET A 154 -0.83 3.41 -11.55
N VAL A 155 -1.70 2.49 -11.13
CA VAL A 155 -2.25 1.44 -12.01
C VAL A 155 -3.73 1.66 -12.22
N LYS A 156 -4.16 1.43 -13.46
CA LYS A 156 -5.58 1.41 -13.85
C LYS A 156 -6.16 0.00 -13.91
N THR A 157 -7.47 -0.10 -13.97
CA THR A 157 -8.23 -1.37 -14.07
C THR A 157 -7.83 -2.22 -15.29
N ASP A 158 -7.38 -1.59 -16.37
CA ASP A 158 -6.91 -2.25 -17.59
C ASP A 158 -5.46 -2.79 -17.47
N GLY A 159 -4.83 -2.63 -16.31
CA GLY A 159 -3.47 -3.07 -16.06
C GLY A 159 -2.39 -2.15 -16.65
N THR A 160 -2.73 -0.94 -17.10
CA THR A 160 -1.74 0.07 -17.51
C THR A 160 -1.11 0.74 -16.29
N LEU A 161 0.18 1.06 -16.39
CA LEU A 161 0.97 1.74 -15.35
C LEU A 161 1.29 3.16 -15.81
N TRP A 162 1.12 4.10 -14.91
CA TRP A 162 1.31 5.53 -15.14
C TRP A 162 2.22 6.14 -14.08
N VAL A 163 2.91 7.23 -14.40
CA VAL A 163 3.85 7.89 -13.51
C VAL A 163 3.70 9.41 -13.58
N VAL A 164 3.98 10.09 -12.46
CA VAL A 164 3.97 11.55 -12.34
C VAL A 164 5.01 11.98 -11.29
N GLY A 165 5.52 13.20 -11.40
CA GLY A 165 6.53 13.76 -10.50
C GLY A 165 7.88 13.94 -11.18
N LYS A 166 9.00 13.64 -10.49
CA LYS A 166 10.36 13.78 -10.98
C LYS A 166 10.96 12.45 -11.44
N ASN A 167 11.65 12.45 -12.58
CA ASN A 167 12.33 11.30 -13.16
C ASN A 167 13.78 11.16 -12.65
N GLY A 168 14.00 11.30 -11.35
CA GLY A 168 15.33 11.09 -10.78
C GLY A 168 15.87 9.71 -11.14
N SER A 169 17.10 9.64 -11.62
CA SER A 169 17.77 8.37 -11.98
C SER A 169 17.00 7.48 -12.95
N GLY A 170 16.10 8.02 -13.76
CA GLY A 170 15.27 7.22 -14.68
C GLY A 170 14.12 6.46 -13.98
N SER A 171 13.71 6.90 -12.79
CA SER A 171 12.68 6.25 -11.96
C SER A 171 11.28 6.19 -12.60
N PHE A 172 11.08 6.85 -13.74
CA PHE A 172 9.84 6.75 -14.51
C PHE A 172 9.70 5.43 -15.29
N GLY A 173 10.81 4.76 -15.60
CA GLY A 173 10.74 3.53 -16.38
C GLY A 173 10.36 3.70 -17.85
N THR A 174 10.50 4.90 -18.40
CA THR A 174 10.10 5.27 -19.78
C THR A 174 11.23 5.17 -20.79
N ASN A 175 12.35 4.55 -20.42
CA ASN A 175 13.60 4.53 -21.19
C ASN A 175 14.19 5.92 -21.45
N GLN A 176 13.94 6.86 -20.55
CA GLN A 176 14.44 8.23 -20.64
C GLN A 176 15.18 8.59 -19.34
N SER A 177 16.28 9.31 -19.48
CA SER A 177 17.01 9.84 -18.33
C SER A 177 16.34 11.09 -17.76
N GLU A 178 16.75 11.52 -16.57
CA GLU A 178 16.33 12.79 -15.97
C GLU A 178 16.62 13.99 -16.89
N SER A 179 17.74 13.96 -17.61
CA SER A 179 18.12 15.04 -18.53
C SER A 179 17.23 15.13 -19.78
N THR A 180 16.56 14.03 -20.15
CA THR A 180 15.68 13.97 -21.32
C THR A 180 14.23 14.22 -20.94
N LEU A 181 13.77 13.64 -19.82
CA LEU A 181 12.42 13.80 -19.28
C LEU A 181 12.55 14.04 -17.77
N GLY A 182 12.69 15.29 -17.35
CA GLY A 182 13.00 15.67 -15.98
C GLY A 182 11.84 15.43 -15.01
N ALA A 183 10.81 16.25 -15.11
CA ALA A 183 9.64 16.19 -14.25
C ALA A 183 8.36 16.44 -15.04
N VAL A 184 7.32 15.67 -14.75
CA VAL A 184 6.00 15.79 -15.38
C VAL A 184 4.92 16.06 -14.34
N SER A 185 4.05 17.02 -14.64
CA SER A 185 2.92 17.42 -13.78
C SER A 185 1.57 16.84 -14.21
N SER A 186 1.56 15.98 -15.21
CA SER A 186 0.40 15.16 -15.61
C SER A 186 0.83 13.72 -15.76
N PRO A 187 -0.01 12.74 -15.39
CA PRO A 187 0.33 11.34 -15.55
C PRO A 187 0.71 10.95 -16.98
N ILE A 188 1.84 10.26 -17.15
CA ILE A 188 2.28 9.66 -18.41
C ILE A 188 2.35 8.14 -18.28
N GLN A 189 2.05 7.43 -19.36
CA GLN A 189 2.01 5.96 -19.33
C GLN A 189 3.42 5.37 -19.47
N ILE A 190 3.71 4.37 -18.64
CA ILE A 190 4.88 3.50 -18.76
C ILE A 190 4.52 2.36 -19.73
N PRO A 191 5.42 1.97 -20.66
CA PRO A 191 5.14 0.89 -21.59
C PRO A 191 4.79 -0.44 -20.91
N GLY A 192 3.84 -1.15 -21.49
CA GLY A 192 3.38 -2.46 -21.03
C GLY A 192 2.03 -2.44 -20.33
N THR A 193 1.50 -3.63 -20.17
CA THR A 193 0.21 -3.91 -19.52
C THR A 193 0.36 -5.05 -18.52
N THR A 194 -0.72 -5.45 -17.88
CA THR A 194 -0.74 -6.51 -16.85
C THR A 194 -0.06 -6.12 -15.53
N TRP A 195 0.12 -4.83 -15.27
CA TRP A 195 0.59 -4.36 -13.97
C TRP A 195 -0.47 -4.59 -12.90
N ASN A 196 -0.06 -5.08 -11.74
CA ASN A 196 -0.99 -5.52 -10.70
C ASN A 196 -1.45 -4.35 -9.83
N GLY A 197 -2.72 -3.97 -9.95
CA GLY A 197 -3.35 -2.96 -9.10
C GLY A 197 -4.13 -3.52 -7.90
N SER A 198 -4.33 -4.84 -7.80
CA SER A 198 -5.27 -5.44 -6.85
C SER A 198 -4.74 -5.62 -5.42
N LEU A 199 -3.42 -5.52 -5.22
CA LEU A 199 -2.77 -5.80 -3.93
C LEU A 199 -2.49 -4.55 -3.07
N GLY A 200 -3.02 -3.39 -3.44
CA GLY A 200 -2.73 -2.14 -2.75
C GLY A 200 -1.22 -1.84 -2.75
N ASN A 201 -0.71 -1.23 -1.69
CA ASN A 201 0.70 -0.83 -1.55
C ASN A 201 1.70 -2.00 -1.59
N ARG A 202 1.23 -3.26 -1.68
CA ARG A 202 2.07 -4.46 -1.79
C ARG A 202 2.43 -4.84 -3.22
N SER A 203 1.85 -4.17 -4.21
CA SER A 203 2.16 -4.41 -5.62
C SER A 203 2.98 -3.29 -6.27
N ILE A 204 3.01 -2.12 -5.66
CA ILE A 204 3.76 -0.95 -6.12
C ILE A 204 4.46 -0.33 -4.94
N THR A 205 5.75 -0.18 -5.04
CA THR A 205 6.57 0.47 -4.00
C THR A 205 7.81 1.08 -4.63
N GLY A 206 8.51 1.91 -3.91
CA GLY A 206 9.79 2.47 -4.33
C GLY A 206 10.57 2.98 -3.14
N GLY A 207 11.82 3.26 -3.38
CA GLY A 207 12.71 3.91 -2.42
C GLY A 207 13.18 5.27 -2.88
N TYR A 208 14.47 5.54 -2.74
CA TYR A 208 15.04 6.88 -2.97
C TYR A 208 14.90 7.40 -4.40
N GLU A 209 14.93 6.71 -5.43
CA GLU A 209 14.72 7.08 -6.85
C GLU A 209 14.58 5.81 -7.69
N TYR A 210 13.96 4.80 -7.15
CA TYR A 210 13.69 3.55 -7.84
C TYR A 210 12.26 3.08 -7.58
N ALA A 211 11.77 2.23 -8.44
CA ALA A 211 10.45 1.65 -8.33
C ALA A 211 10.51 0.13 -8.49
N LEU A 212 9.58 -0.55 -7.81
CA LEU A 212 9.31 -1.97 -7.94
C LEU A 212 7.80 -2.16 -8.14
N VAL A 213 7.43 -2.92 -9.16
CA VAL A 213 6.03 -3.18 -9.48
C VAL A 213 5.81 -4.64 -9.87
N LEU A 214 4.80 -5.23 -9.27
CA LEU A 214 4.34 -6.58 -9.59
C LEU A 214 3.46 -6.57 -10.85
N LYS A 215 3.56 -7.64 -11.64
CA LYS A 215 2.58 -7.97 -12.67
C LYS A 215 1.61 -9.06 -12.19
N THR A 216 0.45 -9.15 -12.82
CA THR A 216 -0.59 -10.13 -12.48
C THR A 216 -0.16 -11.59 -12.67
N ASN A 217 0.88 -11.84 -13.47
CA ASN A 217 1.49 -13.15 -13.65
C ASN A 217 2.54 -13.54 -12.59
N GLY A 218 2.69 -12.74 -11.53
CA GLY A 218 3.63 -13.00 -10.43
C GLY A 218 5.08 -12.64 -10.76
N THR A 219 5.36 -11.90 -11.84
CA THR A 219 6.69 -11.35 -12.09
C THR A 219 6.86 -10.00 -11.41
N LEU A 220 8.04 -9.75 -10.85
CA LEU A 220 8.41 -8.49 -10.21
C LEU A 220 9.40 -7.74 -11.11
N TRP A 221 9.19 -6.46 -11.29
CA TRP A 221 9.97 -5.59 -12.15
C TRP A 221 10.51 -4.39 -11.37
N ALA A 222 11.71 -3.93 -11.71
CA ALA A 222 12.37 -2.81 -11.04
C ALA A 222 13.07 -1.91 -12.04
N TRP A 223 13.23 -0.62 -11.70
CA TRP A 223 13.97 0.37 -12.48
C TRP A 223 14.32 1.58 -11.62
N GLY A 224 15.16 2.46 -12.14
CA GLY A 224 15.66 3.66 -11.47
C GLY A 224 17.05 3.48 -10.89
N HIS A 225 17.32 4.16 -9.81
CA HIS A 225 18.59 4.16 -9.07
C HIS A 225 18.96 2.77 -8.55
N ASN A 226 20.28 2.44 -8.54
CA ASN A 226 20.74 1.09 -8.16
C ASN A 226 22.10 1.06 -7.44
N SER A 227 22.45 2.08 -6.70
CA SER A 227 23.81 2.20 -6.10
C SER A 227 24.17 1.08 -5.13
N THR A 228 23.20 0.46 -4.46
CA THR A 228 23.41 -0.67 -3.53
C THR A 228 22.71 -1.95 -3.98
N GLY A 229 22.31 -2.07 -5.26
CA GLY A 229 21.73 -3.28 -5.81
C GLY A 229 20.22 -3.43 -5.61
N TYR A 230 19.49 -2.34 -5.38
CA TYR A 230 18.01 -2.37 -5.16
C TYR A 230 17.22 -3.04 -6.28
N LEU A 231 17.73 -3.00 -7.51
CA LEU A 231 17.05 -3.58 -8.67
C LEU A 231 17.27 -5.08 -8.83
N ALA A 232 18.02 -5.71 -7.90
CA ALA A 232 18.19 -7.17 -7.81
C ALA A 232 18.79 -7.84 -9.06
N GLN A 233 19.60 -7.12 -9.85
CA GLN A 233 20.17 -7.60 -11.12
C GLN A 233 21.58 -8.22 -10.97
N GLY A 234 22.07 -8.46 -9.76
CA GLY A 234 23.43 -8.93 -9.50
C GLY A 234 24.52 -7.87 -9.74
N ASN A 235 24.12 -6.62 -9.92
CA ASN A 235 25.00 -5.48 -10.19
C ASN A 235 24.44 -4.21 -9.58
N THR A 236 25.14 -3.09 -9.78
CA THR A 236 24.71 -1.75 -9.32
C THR A 236 24.40 -0.81 -10.49
N THR A 237 24.14 -1.36 -11.68
CA THR A 237 23.79 -0.57 -12.87
C THR A 237 22.38 -0.02 -12.73
N GLN A 238 22.22 1.25 -13.01
CA GLN A 238 20.95 1.99 -13.06
C GLN A 238 20.21 1.67 -14.36
N TYR A 239 18.89 1.49 -14.29
CA TYR A 239 18.05 1.18 -15.45
C TYR A 239 16.90 2.17 -15.55
N SER A 240 16.76 2.86 -16.70
CA SER A 240 15.64 3.76 -17.00
C SER A 240 14.44 3.07 -17.65
N SER A 241 14.51 1.76 -17.83
CA SER A 241 13.40 0.88 -18.28
C SER A 241 13.18 -0.24 -17.29
N PRO A 242 11.94 -0.75 -17.15
CA PRO A 242 11.66 -1.91 -16.32
C PRO A 242 12.52 -3.12 -16.68
N VAL A 243 13.24 -3.68 -15.69
CA VAL A 243 13.96 -4.95 -15.78
C VAL A 243 13.34 -5.97 -14.84
N GLN A 244 13.19 -7.21 -15.28
CA GLN A 244 12.58 -8.24 -14.47
C GLN A 244 13.55 -8.74 -13.39
N ILE A 245 13.07 -8.79 -12.15
CA ILE A 245 13.76 -9.48 -11.06
C ILE A 245 13.59 -10.99 -11.24
N PRO A 246 14.65 -11.80 -11.07
CA PRO A 246 14.57 -13.25 -11.27
C PRO A 246 13.46 -13.92 -10.43
N GLY A 247 12.66 -14.77 -11.06
CA GLY A 247 11.54 -15.49 -10.46
C GLY A 247 10.16 -15.02 -10.95
N THR A 248 9.14 -15.87 -10.72
CA THR A 248 7.80 -15.69 -11.29
C THR A 248 6.65 -15.90 -10.30
N THR A 249 6.96 -16.10 -9.03
CA THR A 249 5.97 -16.38 -7.98
C THR A 249 5.92 -15.30 -6.91
N TRP A 250 6.34 -14.09 -7.27
CA TRP A 250 6.31 -12.95 -6.36
C TRP A 250 4.87 -12.57 -6.04
N ARG A 251 4.58 -12.38 -4.73
CA ARG A 251 3.23 -12.10 -4.21
C ARG A 251 3.09 -10.71 -3.62
N SER A 252 4.13 -10.22 -2.95
CA SER A 252 4.16 -8.88 -2.37
C SER A 252 5.56 -8.31 -2.38
N VAL A 253 5.66 -7.00 -2.37
CA VAL A 253 6.91 -6.26 -2.28
C VAL A 253 6.74 -5.05 -1.38
N SER A 254 7.75 -4.76 -0.59
CA SER A 254 7.88 -3.54 0.20
C SER A 254 9.30 -3.01 0.09
N ALA A 255 9.42 -1.73 -0.14
CA ALA A 255 10.69 -1.03 -0.16
C ALA A 255 10.54 0.32 0.55
N TYR A 256 11.61 0.77 1.14
CA TYR A 256 11.71 2.13 1.65
C TYR A 256 12.99 2.76 1.07
N ASN A 257 13.90 3.28 1.86
CA ASN A 257 15.03 4.05 1.37
C ASN A 257 16.02 3.22 0.51
N SER A 258 16.57 2.16 1.08
CA SER A 258 17.77 1.50 0.54
C SER A 258 17.74 -0.02 0.54
N HIS A 259 16.63 -0.65 0.93
CA HIS A 259 16.49 -2.10 0.88
C HIS A 259 15.06 -2.52 0.52
N VAL A 260 14.92 -3.77 0.14
CA VAL A 260 13.68 -4.34 -0.37
C VAL A 260 13.38 -5.66 0.35
N LEU A 261 12.12 -5.86 0.69
CA LEU A 261 11.54 -7.13 1.11
C LEU A 261 10.52 -7.59 0.07
N ALA A 262 10.50 -8.86 -0.26
CA ALA A 262 9.48 -9.43 -1.13
C ALA A 262 9.13 -10.86 -0.72
N THR A 263 7.85 -11.22 -0.82
CA THR A 263 7.37 -12.58 -0.53
C THR A 263 6.95 -13.30 -1.79
N LYS A 264 7.08 -14.62 -1.77
CA LYS A 264 6.58 -15.50 -2.82
C LYS A 264 5.32 -16.25 -2.38
N THR A 265 4.60 -16.82 -3.34
CA THR A 265 3.37 -17.58 -3.09
C THR A 265 3.60 -18.87 -2.27
N ASP A 266 4.84 -19.37 -2.23
CA ASP A 266 5.26 -20.51 -1.43
C ASP A 266 5.53 -20.16 0.05
N GLY A 267 5.30 -18.91 0.46
CA GLY A 267 5.52 -18.43 1.83
C GLY A 267 6.99 -18.12 2.15
N THR A 268 7.87 -18.05 1.17
CA THR A 268 9.25 -17.60 1.38
C THR A 268 9.37 -16.09 1.35
N LEU A 269 10.28 -15.54 2.17
CA LEU A 269 10.61 -14.12 2.25
C LEU A 269 12.03 -13.90 1.73
N TRP A 270 12.21 -12.85 0.94
CA TRP A 270 13.46 -12.49 0.28
C TRP A 270 13.79 -11.03 0.55
N ALA A 271 15.10 -10.74 0.67
CA ALA A 271 15.60 -9.39 0.90
C ALA A 271 16.83 -9.12 0.04
N TRP A 272 17.05 -7.84 -0.32
CA TRP A 272 18.22 -7.35 -1.05
C TRP A 272 18.37 -5.84 -0.91
N GLY A 273 19.52 -5.31 -1.36
CA GLY A 273 19.90 -3.91 -1.22
C GLY A 273 20.91 -3.71 -0.09
N GLU A 274 20.85 -2.55 0.55
CA GLU A 274 21.72 -2.17 1.67
C GLU A 274 21.47 -3.03 2.91
N ASN A 275 22.56 -3.27 3.70
CA ASN A 275 22.48 -4.12 4.88
C ASN A 275 23.37 -3.65 6.05
N GLY A 276 23.79 -2.40 6.07
CA GLY A 276 24.70 -1.89 7.08
C GLY A 276 24.25 -2.08 8.53
N ASN A 277 22.92 -2.09 8.76
CA ASN A 277 22.30 -2.30 10.07
C ASN A 277 21.61 -3.68 10.21
N GLY A 278 21.89 -4.63 9.32
CA GLY A 278 21.27 -5.96 9.36
C GLY A 278 19.86 -6.05 8.79
N MET A 279 19.39 -5.03 8.04
CA MET A 279 18.01 -4.95 7.52
C MET A 279 17.60 -6.11 6.62
N LEU A 280 18.55 -6.87 6.08
CA LEU A 280 18.25 -8.01 5.20
C LEU A 280 17.99 -9.33 5.95
N GLY A 281 18.13 -9.36 7.29
CA GLY A 281 17.79 -10.54 8.08
C GLY A 281 18.66 -11.78 7.80
N GLN A 282 19.90 -11.60 7.33
CA GLN A 282 20.79 -12.65 6.85
C GLN A 282 21.85 -13.10 7.87
N ASN A 283 21.70 -12.69 9.16
CA ASN A 283 22.70 -12.90 10.22
C ASN A 283 24.07 -12.29 9.89
N ASN A 284 24.09 -11.24 9.11
CA ASN A 284 25.28 -10.48 8.74
C ASN A 284 24.88 -9.07 8.30
N THR A 285 25.88 -8.23 7.96
CA THR A 285 25.70 -6.86 7.46
C THR A 285 26.16 -6.72 6.00
N THR A 286 26.28 -7.82 5.26
CA THR A 286 26.68 -7.81 3.86
C THR A 286 25.55 -7.34 2.96
N GLN A 287 25.82 -6.38 2.09
CA GLN A 287 24.92 -5.89 1.05
C GLN A 287 24.77 -6.93 -0.07
N TYR A 288 23.55 -7.08 -0.61
CA TYR A 288 23.27 -8.01 -1.69
C TYR A 288 22.56 -7.33 -2.86
N SER A 289 23.13 -7.44 -4.06
CA SER A 289 22.52 -6.96 -5.32
C SER A 289 21.65 -8.02 -6.01
N SER A 290 21.40 -9.15 -5.36
CA SER A 290 20.47 -10.21 -5.80
C SER A 290 19.61 -10.65 -4.63
N PRO A 291 18.37 -11.10 -4.85
CA PRO A 291 17.50 -11.57 -3.78
C PRO A 291 18.15 -12.69 -2.96
N LYS A 292 18.14 -12.53 -1.63
CA LYS A 292 18.55 -13.55 -0.66
C LYS A 292 17.36 -13.97 0.17
N GLN A 293 17.12 -15.27 0.29
CA GLN A 293 16.03 -15.78 1.10
C GLN A 293 16.34 -15.59 2.59
N ILE A 294 15.39 -15.02 3.32
CA ILE A 294 15.42 -15.01 4.79
C ILE A 294 14.99 -16.38 5.27
N PRO A 295 15.70 -17.00 6.24
CA PRO A 295 15.36 -18.32 6.75
C PRO A 295 13.92 -18.44 7.23
N GLY A 296 13.33 -19.60 7.01
CA GLY A 296 11.96 -19.93 7.40
C GLY A 296 10.95 -19.84 6.25
N THR A 297 9.76 -20.33 6.55
CA THR A 297 8.59 -20.37 5.68
C THR A 297 7.40 -19.77 6.43
N ASN A 298 6.22 -19.76 5.80
CA ASN A 298 4.99 -19.19 6.38
C ASN A 298 5.05 -17.66 6.57
N TRP A 299 5.95 -16.98 5.86
CA TRP A 299 5.93 -15.54 5.81
C TRP A 299 4.65 -15.05 5.11
N GLY A 300 3.93 -14.15 5.76
CA GLY A 300 2.72 -13.51 5.20
C GLY A 300 3.06 -12.52 4.08
N SER A 301 2.05 -11.93 3.49
CA SER A 301 2.22 -10.82 2.52
C SER A 301 2.43 -9.47 3.22
N ASN A 302 2.23 -9.42 4.54
CA ASN A 302 2.28 -8.20 5.33
C ASN A 302 3.68 -8.00 5.89
N CYS A 303 4.59 -7.59 5.00
CA CYS A 303 5.95 -7.20 5.32
C CYS A 303 6.15 -5.73 5.02
N SER A 304 6.97 -5.06 5.80
CA SER A 304 7.30 -3.65 5.65
C SER A 304 8.80 -3.45 5.78
N ALA A 305 9.38 -2.77 4.80
CA ALA A 305 10.70 -2.19 4.88
C ALA A 305 10.57 -0.76 5.39
N GLY A 306 11.26 -0.41 6.45
CA GLY A 306 11.37 0.95 6.99
C GLY A 306 12.71 1.58 6.59
N ASN A 307 13.08 2.68 7.25
CA ASN A 307 14.33 3.36 6.94
C ASN A 307 15.56 2.46 7.18
N VAL A 308 15.64 1.87 8.35
CA VAL A 308 16.77 1.01 8.77
C VAL A 308 16.29 -0.23 9.53
N GLN A 309 15.02 -0.54 9.47
CA GLN A 309 14.38 -1.72 10.05
C GLN A 309 13.61 -2.49 8.99
N SER A 310 13.28 -3.72 9.32
CA SER A 310 12.45 -4.60 8.54
C SER A 310 11.49 -5.37 9.45
N GLY A 311 10.30 -5.62 8.98
CA GLY A 311 9.34 -6.43 9.71
C GLY A 311 8.43 -7.23 8.80
N CYS A 312 7.92 -8.35 9.31
CA CYS A 312 6.97 -9.18 8.59
C CYS A 312 6.07 -9.97 9.54
N VAL A 313 4.79 -10.02 9.22
CA VAL A 313 3.83 -10.87 9.93
C VAL A 313 3.77 -12.23 9.24
N LYS A 314 3.92 -13.31 10.01
CA LYS A 314 3.73 -14.68 9.52
C LYS A 314 2.25 -15.05 9.45
N THR A 315 1.94 -16.11 8.72
CA THR A 315 0.57 -16.60 8.55
C THR A 315 -0.07 -17.14 9.84
N ASP A 316 0.75 -17.40 10.87
CA ASP A 316 0.31 -17.79 12.22
C ASP A 316 0.02 -16.59 13.14
N GLY A 317 0.09 -15.36 12.61
CA GLY A 317 -0.16 -14.12 13.35
C GLY A 317 1.02 -13.64 14.21
N THR A 318 2.21 -14.23 14.08
CA THR A 318 3.40 -13.75 14.77
C THR A 318 4.08 -12.64 13.98
N LEU A 319 4.52 -11.57 14.67
CA LEU A 319 5.29 -10.47 14.09
C LEU A 319 6.79 -10.69 14.35
N TRP A 320 7.59 -10.50 13.33
CA TRP A 320 9.04 -10.60 13.37
C TRP A 320 9.67 -9.31 12.86
N MET A 321 10.65 -8.80 13.60
CA MET A 321 11.34 -7.55 13.32
C MET A 321 12.86 -7.74 13.34
N TRP A 322 13.61 -6.93 12.58
CA TRP A 322 15.06 -6.92 12.54
C TRP A 322 15.59 -5.59 11.97
N GLY A 323 16.89 -5.36 12.06
CA GLY A 323 17.54 -4.10 11.70
C GLY A 323 18.01 -3.34 12.94
N ILE A 324 17.97 -2.02 12.89
CA ILE A 324 18.40 -1.15 13.97
C ILE A 324 17.52 -1.30 15.22
N ASN A 325 18.13 -1.21 16.41
CA ASN A 325 17.41 -1.27 17.69
C ASN A 325 18.01 -0.31 18.74
N THR A 326 18.57 0.78 18.30
CA THR A 326 19.28 1.73 19.21
C THR A 326 18.36 2.47 20.17
N GLN A 327 17.05 2.52 19.85
CA GLN A 327 16.00 3.16 20.65
C GLN A 327 14.87 2.17 21.05
N GLY A 328 15.08 0.86 20.85
CA GLY A 328 14.07 -0.16 21.12
C GLY A 328 13.07 -0.35 19.98
N GLU A 329 13.45 -0.01 18.75
CA GLU A 329 12.58 -0.02 17.57
C GLU A 329 12.02 -1.40 17.22
N ILE A 330 12.70 -2.47 17.65
CA ILE A 330 12.26 -3.86 17.41
C ILE A 330 11.04 -4.23 18.26
N GLY A 331 10.83 -3.59 19.40
CA GLY A 331 9.65 -3.83 20.24
C GLY A 331 9.63 -5.21 20.94
N ASN A 332 10.79 -5.83 21.17
CA ASN A 332 10.91 -7.16 21.76
C ASN A 332 11.06 -7.14 23.28
N SER A 333 10.82 -5.99 23.93
CA SER A 333 11.01 -5.74 25.38
C SER A 333 12.46 -5.92 25.86
N SER A 334 13.43 -5.99 24.96
CA SER A 334 14.85 -6.04 25.31
C SER A 334 15.35 -4.64 25.63
N THR A 335 16.24 -4.55 26.62
CA THR A 335 17.00 -3.33 26.94
C THR A 335 18.30 -3.24 26.12
N SER A 336 18.61 -4.23 25.29
CA SER A 336 19.76 -4.18 24.39
C SER A 336 19.51 -3.16 23.28
N THR A 337 20.52 -2.37 23.02
CA THR A 337 20.57 -1.41 21.92
C THR A 337 21.31 -1.99 20.69
N ASP A 338 21.57 -3.29 20.68
CA ASP A 338 22.24 -3.97 19.57
C ASP A 338 21.30 -4.11 18.38
N ASN A 339 21.85 -3.93 17.18
CA ASN A 339 21.10 -4.20 15.95
C ASN A 339 20.90 -5.70 15.76
N TYR A 340 19.76 -6.08 15.23
CA TYR A 340 19.43 -7.48 14.94
C TYR A 340 19.57 -7.76 13.44
N SER A 341 20.56 -8.54 13.06
CA SER A 341 20.77 -8.96 11.67
C SER A 341 20.00 -10.24 11.29
N SER A 342 19.20 -10.77 12.22
CA SER A 342 18.26 -11.89 12.01
C SER A 342 16.89 -11.53 12.57
N PRO A 343 15.79 -12.06 11.99
CA PRO A 343 14.45 -11.83 12.50
C PRO A 343 14.28 -12.25 13.97
N ILE A 344 13.74 -11.36 14.79
CA ILE A 344 13.40 -11.57 16.21
C ILE A 344 11.88 -11.45 16.35
N GLN A 345 11.25 -12.39 17.06
CA GLN A 345 9.82 -12.33 17.30
C GLN A 345 9.47 -11.21 18.30
N VAL A 346 8.51 -10.39 17.91
CA VAL A 346 7.86 -9.42 18.82
C VAL A 346 6.80 -10.19 19.62
N PRO A 347 6.66 -9.93 20.95
CA PRO A 347 5.63 -10.59 21.74
C PRO A 347 4.22 -10.43 21.19
N GLY A 348 3.44 -11.50 21.20
CA GLY A 348 2.07 -11.55 20.69
C GLY A 348 1.91 -12.44 19.46
N THR A 349 0.68 -12.89 19.20
CA THR A 349 0.35 -13.86 18.15
C THR A 349 -0.90 -13.51 17.36
N THR A 350 -1.37 -12.27 17.46
CA THR A 350 -2.60 -11.79 16.79
C THR A 350 -2.32 -10.58 15.87
N TRP A 351 -1.07 -10.45 15.43
CA TRP A 351 -0.68 -9.39 14.51
C TRP A 351 -1.26 -9.67 13.12
N SER A 352 -1.87 -8.67 12.51
CA SER A 352 -2.48 -8.79 11.17
C SER A 352 -1.72 -8.01 10.10
N ASP A 353 -1.09 -6.90 10.47
CA ASP A 353 -0.37 -6.04 9.54
C ASP A 353 0.78 -5.29 10.22
N ILE A 354 1.70 -4.77 9.40
CA ILE A 354 2.79 -3.89 9.83
C ILE A 354 3.04 -2.83 8.77
N VAL A 355 3.26 -1.61 9.21
CA VAL A 355 3.76 -0.50 8.40
C VAL A 355 4.90 0.16 9.15
N GLN A 356 5.99 0.43 8.45
CA GLN A 356 7.17 1.15 8.98
C GLN A 356 7.41 2.41 8.16
N GLY A 357 7.96 3.43 8.79
CA GLY A 357 8.33 4.70 8.18
C GLY A 357 9.82 5.00 8.30
#